data_7a0c74f2b50d6dfbf064f2e58520a3fb
#
_entry.id   7a0c74f2b50d6dfbf064f2e58520a3fb
#
_cell.length_a   1.000
_cell.length_b   1.000
_cell.length_c   1.000
_cell.angle_alpha   90.00
_cell.angle_beta   90.00
_cell.angle_gamma   90.00
#
_symmetry.space_group_name_H-M   'P 1'
#
loop_
_entity.id
_entity.type
_entity.pdbx_description
1 polymer ?
#
loop_
_entity_poly.entity_id
_entity_poly.type
_entity_poly.pdbx_seq_one_letter_code
_entity_poly.pdbx_strand_id
1 'polypeptide(L)'
;RMLGILKESAQIAFLTTLEGAKDVEETAGAIAKNMTYAAIRGGEFSKERMFEISKNIISAAGNLANEGHIFAKELIKGAINGTRDGILRAIEKLKDEAKVDTDELRINTQLLNIKNGEEEFIALLKELENEFDGVAKSEIESVINSELDTNLAKFKRISDQAMEQISSRLEELKSNGVAKLMSEANNKFEALKQELNDKSKKLKLNFDANDKLEGLKQDIAEFEKKANDKLEDIKQMDIKSEAKKFGDRAYQAAKDFINVIKKDKKEE
;
A
#
# COMPACT_ATOMS: atom_id res chain seq x y z
N ARG A 1 20.25 14.35 3.89
CA ARG A 1 21.35 14.64 2.94
C ARG A 1 20.91 14.56 1.48
N MET A 2 20.16 13.55 1.05
CA MET A 2 19.76 13.39 -0.36
C MET A 2 18.79 14.49 -0.85
N LEU A 3 17.83 14.89 -0.02
CA LEU A 3 16.84 15.91 -0.38
C LEU A 3 17.44 17.35 -0.47
N GLY A 4 18.48 17.67 0.32
CA GLY A 4 19.17 18.94 0.22
C GLY A 4 19.91 19.16 -1.12
N ILE A 5 20.43 18.07 -1.68
CA ILE A 5 21.10 18.10 -2.99
C ILE A 5 20.08 18.15 -4.14
N LEU A 6 18.85 17.67 -3.91
CA LEU A 6 17.83 17.57 -4.94
C LEU A 6 17.42 18.96 -5.48
N LYS A 7 17.21 19.92 -4.61
CA LYS A 7 16.85 21.31 -5.00
C LYS A 7 17.94 21.94 -5.84
N GLU A 8 19.20 21.84 -5.40
CA GLU A 8 20.36 22.38 -6.14
C GLU A 8 20.52 21.69 -7.51
N SER A 9 20.39 20.37 -7.55
CA SER A 9 20.44 19.61 -8.80
C SER A 9 19.31 19.99 -9.75
N ALA A 10 18.10 20.25 -9.25
CA ALA A 10 16.98 20.72 -10.03
C ALA A 10 17.21 22.14 -10.57
N GLN A 11 17.77 23.04 -9.77
CA GLN A 11 18.11 24.37 -10.22
C GLN A 11 19.12 24.36 -11.36
N ILE A 12 20.18 23.55 -11.25
CA ILE A 12 21.18 23.41 -12.33
C ILE A 12 20.54 22.84 -13.60
N ALA A 13 19.70 21.83 -13.49
CA ALA A 13 19.02 21.21 -14.63
C ALA A 13 18.06 22.20 -15.32
N PHE A 14 17.30 22.98 -14.55
CA PHE A 14 16.41 24.01 -15.08
C PHE A 14 17.17 25.17 -15.69
N LEU A 15 18.26 25.59 -15.10
CA LEU A 15 19.10 26.66 -15.64
C LEU A 15 19.67 26.26 -17.02
N THR A 16 20.14 25.02 -17.15
CA THR A 16 20.59 24.48 -18.44
C THR A 16 19.46 24.46 -19.48
N THR A 17 18.22 24.18 -19.04
CA THR A 17 17.02 24.23 -19.89
C THR A 17 16.78 25.66 -20.43
N LEU A 18 16.86 26.68 -19.56
CA LEU A 18 16.64 28.08 -19.93
C LEU A 18 17.68 28.56 -20.95
N GLU A 19 18.90 28.03 -20.91
CA GLU A 19 19.99 28.41 -21.81
C GLU A 19 19.90 27.78 -23.20
N GLY A 20 19.27 26.61 -23.35
CA GLY A 20 19.39 25.83 -24.57
C GLY A 20 18.14 25.15 -25.13
N ALA A 21 17.05 25.09 -24.40
CA ALA A 21 15.86 24.37 -24.85
C ALA A 21 15.03 25.20 -25.87
N LYS A 22 14.52 24.50 -26.88
CA LYS A 22 13.55 25.07 -27.84
C LYS A 22 12.17 25.24 -27.24
N ASP A 23 11.79 24.31 -26.37
CA ASP A 23 10.55 24.30 -25.59
C ASP A 23 10.89 24.16 -24.12
N VAL A 24 10.80 25.26 -23.39
CA VAL A 24 11.16 25.30 -21.96
C VAL A 24 10.15 24.56 -21.12
N GLU A 25 8.85 24.67 -21.41
CA GLU A 25 7.80 23.98 -20.65
C GLU A 25 7.95 22.45 -20.78
N GLU A 26 8.09 21.94 -22.01
CA GLU A 26 8.24 20.51 -22.25
C GLU A 26 9.52 19.95 -21.62
N THR A 27 10.64 20.65 -21.80
CA THR A 27 11.94 20.20 -21.28
C THR A 27 11.98 20.24 -19.75
N ALA A 28 11.49 21.33 -19.14
CA ALA A 28 11.38 21.43 -17.69
C ALA A 28 10.43 20.35 -17.11
N GLY A 29 9.33 20.07 -17.81
CA GLY A 29 8.40 19.01 -17.47
C GLY A 29 9.06 17.63 -17.49
N ALA A 30 9.84 17.33 -18.53
CA ALA A 30 10.57 16.07 -18.62
C ALA A 30 11.63 15.91 -17.51
N ILE A 31 12.37 16.98 -17.20
CA ILE A 31 13.35 17.00 -16.11
C ILE A 31 12.65 16.78 -14.77
N ALA A 32 11.62 17.57 -14.45
CA ALA A 32 10.89 17.46 -13.20
C ALA A 32 10.26 16.06 -13.02
N LYS A 33 9.66 15.50 -14.08
CA LYS A 33 9.08 14.15 -14.08
C LYS A 33 10.13 13.09 -13.75
N ASN A 34 11.28 13.13 -14.41
CA ASN A 34 12.32 12.13 -14.22
C ASN A 34 12.97 12.26 -12.83
N MET A 35 13.26 13.49 -12.38
CA MET A 35 13.83 13.73 -11.06
C MET A 35 12.87 13.31 -9.94
N THR A 36 11.60 13.67 -10.05
CA THR A 36 10.58 13.29 -9.07
C THR A 36 10.44 11.77 -9.00
N TYR A 37 10.29 11.12 -10.15
CA TYR A 37 10.18 9.66 -10.21
C TYR A 37 11.42 8.97 -9.61
N ALA A 38 12.61 9.38 -10.01
CA ALA A 38 13.86 8.80 -9.52
C ALA A 38 14.03 9.01 -8.02
N ALA A 39 13.73 10.22 -7.50
CA ALA A 39 13.83 10.53 -6.08
C ALA A 39 12.80 9.74 -5.24
N ILE A 40 11.58 9.56 -5.72
CA ILE A 40 10.59 8.71 -5.06
C ILE A 40 11.07 7.26 -5.03
N ARG A 41 11.57 6.74 -6.16
CA ARG A 41 12.05 5.35 -6.29
C ARG A 41 13.34 5.07 -5.52
N GLY A 42 14.11 6.09 -5.20
CA GLY A 42 15.33 5.98 -4.37
C GLY A 42 15.09 5.73 -2.89
N GLY A 43 13.84 5.56 -2.47
CA GLY A 43 13.47 5.28 -1.08
C GLY A 43 12.08 4.69 -0.95
N GLU A 44 11.58 4.66 0.27
CA GLU A 44 10.23 4.19 0.56
C GLU A 44 9.19 5.17 0.02
N PHE A 45 8.14 4.64 -0.62
CA PHE A 45 7.03 5.46 -1.09
C PHE A 45 6.19 5.90 0.10
N SER A 46 6.31 7.16 0.47
CA SER A 46 5.52 7.77 1.53
C SER A 46 4.99 9.13 1.12
N LYS A 47 3.91 9.54 1.75
CA LYS A 47 3.28 10.84 1.58
C LYS A 47 4.25 11.99 1.86
N GLU A 48 4.95 11.92 2.98
CA GLU A 48 5.93 12.92 3.42
C GLU A 48 7.08 13.04 2.43
N ARG A 49 7.56 11.92 1.93
CA ARG A 49 8.63 11.89 0.94
C ARG A 49 8.21 12.48 -0.40
N MET A 50 6.99 12.17 -0.85
CA MET A 50 6.44 12.79 -2.07
C MET A 50 6.32 14.31 -1.93
N PHE A 51 5.83 14.77 -0.78
CA PHE A 51 5.71 16.19 -0.47
C PHE A 51 7.06 16.90 -0.52
N GLU A 52 8.05 16.40 0.21
CA GLU A 52 9.39 16.97 0.27
C GLU A 52 10.10 17.00 -1.09
N ILE A 53 10.00 15.92 -1.87
CA ILE A 53 10.57 15.87 -3.22
C ILE A 53 9.92 16.90 -4.13
N SER A 54 8.60 16.96 -4.13
CA SER A 54 7.82 17.87 -4.96
C SER A 54 8.12 19.33 -4.60
N LYS A 55 8.15 19.62 -3.30
CA LYS A 55 8.50 20.97 -2.79
C LYS A 55 9.89 21.40 -3.26
N ASN A 56 10.90 20.55 -3.16
CA ASN A 56 12.25 20.87 -3.58
C ASN A 56 12.36 21.16 -5.08
N ILE A 57 11.68 20.35 -5.92
CA ILE A 57 11.74 20.50 -7.37
C ILE A 57 10.98 21.74 -7.83
N ILE A 58 9.76 21.98 -7.35
CA ILE A 58 8.96 23.14 -7.73
C ILE A 58 9.60 24.43 -7.18
N SER A 59 10.13 24.40 -5.96
CA SER A 59 10.84 25.56 -5.39
C SER A 59 12.10 25.92 -6.17
N ALA A 60 12.79 24.94 -6.75
CA ALA A 60 13.94 25.21 -7.63
C ALA A 60 13.52 26.02 -8.86
N ALA A 61 12.42 25.68 -9.50
CA ALA A 61 11.86 26.45 -10.61
C ALA A 61 11.37 27.83 -10.17
N GLY A 62 10.70 27.91 -9.02
CA GLY A 62 10.21 29.18 -8.45
C GLY A 62 11.33 30.18 -8.16
N ASN A 63 12.44 29.71 -7.59
CA ASN A 63 13.60 30.56 -7.33
C ASN A 63 14.17 31.17 -8.63
N LEU A 64 14.36 30.34 -9.68
CA LEU A 64 14.83 30.81 -10.98
C LEU A 64 13.85 31.76 -11.64
N ALA A 65 12.55 31.53 -11.51
CA ALA A 65 11.51 32.42 -12.02
C ALA A 65 11.61 33.83 -11.39
N ASN A 66 11.87 33.90 -10.10
CA ASN A 66 12.04 35.18 -9.38
C ASN A 66 13.37 35.89 -9.68
N GLU A 67 14.36 35.19 -10.25
CA GLU A 67 15.59 35.79 -10.75
C GLU A 67 15.40 36.57 -12.06
N GLY A 68 14.19 36.57 -12.61
CA GLY A 68 13.82 37.43 -13.76
C GLY A 68 14.08 36.80 -15.13
N HIS A 69 14.09 35.46 -15.23
CA HIS A 69 14.20 34.76 -16.50
C HIS A 69 12.97 34.98 -17.39
N ILE A 70 13.15 35.15 -18.70
CA ILE A 70 12.07 35.40 -19.67
C ILE A 70 11.06 34.28 -19.80
N PHE A 71 11.46 33.04 -19.52
CA PHE A 71 10.61 31.87 -19.62
C PHE A 71 10.15 31.35 -18.25
N ALA A 72 9.97 32.26 -17.29
CA ALA A 72 9.58 31.90 -15.91
C ALA A 72 8.26 31.13 -15.85
N LYS A 73 7.28 31.53 -16.64
CA LYS A 73 5.97 30.91 -16.72
C LYS A 73 6.06 29.45 -17.21
N GLU A 74 6.70 29.26 -18.34
CA GLU A 74 6.90 27.97 -18.97
C GLU A 74 7.71 27.05 -18.06
N LEU A 75 8.70 27.57 -17.37
CA LEU A 75 9.53 26.84 -16.43
C LEU A 75 8.70 26.32 -15.23
N ILE A 76 7.92 27.18 -14.59
CA ILE A 76 7.09 26.80 -13.44
C ILE A 76 6.00 25.83 -13.87
N LYS A 77 5.33 26.08 -14.98
CA LYS A 77 4.28 25.20 -15.50
C LYS A 77 4.85 23.83 -15.81
N GLY A 78 5.99 23.76 -16.48
CA GLY A 78 6.70 22.52 -16.76
C GLY A 78 7.09 21.78 -15.47
N ALA A 79 7.65 22.49 -14.49
CA ALA A 79 8.05 21.92 -13.21
C ALA A 79 6.86 21.32 -12.43
N ILE A 80 5.73 22.01 -12.33
CA ILE A 80 4.53 21.56 -11.64
C ILE A 80 3.95 20.32 -12.35
N ASN A 81 3.73 20.40 -13.66
CA ASN A 81 3.16 19.30 -14.45
C ASN A 81 4.08 18.08 -14.48
N GLY A 82 5.38 18.31 -14.61
CA GLY A 82 6.38 17.25 -14.58
C GLY A 82 6.45 16.56 -13.21
N THR A 83 6.44 17.32 -12.13
CA THR A 83 6.40 16.75 -10.77
C THR A 83 5.17 15.89 -10.55
N ARG A 84 3.97 16.38 -10.92
CA ARG A 84 2.75 15.57 -10.93
C ARG A 84 2.93 14.28 -11.70
N ASP A 85 3.41 14.36 -12.92
CA ASP A 85 3.58 13.20 -13.81
C ASP A 85 4.64 12.22 -13.28
N GLY A 86 5.64 12.69 -12.55
CA GLY A 86 6.62 11.86 -11.85
C GLY A 86 6.01 11.07 -10.71
N ILE A 87 5.14 11.70 -9.91
CA ILE A 87 4.35 11.03 -8.86
C ILE A 87 3.44 9.97 -9.48
N LEU A 88 2.68 10.33 -10.51
CA LEU A 88 1.76 9.40 -11.17
C LEU A 88 2.49 8.19 -11.77
N ARG A 89 3.67 8.40 -12.35
CA ARG A 89 4.52 7.30 -12.83
C ARG A 89 4.97 6.39 -11.68
N ALA A 90 5.28 6.95 -10.51
CA ALA A 90 5.61 6.14 -9.33
C ALA A 90 4.42 5.32 -8.84
N ILE A 91 3.21 5.89 -8.83
CA ILE A 91 1.97 5.18 -8.48
C ILE A 91 1.68 4.04 -9.46
N GLU A 92 1.82 4.26 -10.78
CA GLU A 92 1.68 3.19 -11.78
C GLU A 92 2.70 2.07 -11.56
N LYS A 93 3.92 2.41 -11.19
CA LYS A 93 4.94 1.41 -10.89
C LYS A 93 4.62 0.59 -9.65
N LEU A 94 4.09 1.22 -8.60
CA LEU A 94 3.60 0.52 -7.39
C LEU A 94 2.48 -0.47 -7.73
N LYS A 95 1.55 -0.06 -8.61
CA LYS A 95 0.48 -0.93 -9.11
C LYS A 95 1.05 -2.19 -9.76
N ASP A 96 2.09 -2.06 -10.57
CA ASP A 96 2.72 -3.21 -11.24
C ASP A 96 3.51 -4.09 -10.26
N GLU A 97 4.19 -3.50 -9.30
CA GLU A 97 4.93 -4.22 -8.27
C GLU A 97 3.99 -4.99 -7.32
N ALA A 98 2.85 -4.43 -6.99
CA ALA A 98 1.85 -5.07 -6.14
C ALA A 98 1.32 -6.39 -6.71
N LYS A 99 1.35 -6.59 -8.03
CA LYS A 99 0.91 -7.84 -8.68
C LYS A 99 1.72 -9.06 -8.24
N VAL A 100 2.99 -8.87 -7.89
CA VAL A 100 3.92 -9.94 -7.48
C VAL A 100 4.30 -9.85 -6.01
N ASP A 101 3.86 -8.81 -5.32
CA ASP A 101 4.13 -8.61 -3.90
C ASP A 101 3.34 -9.60 -3.04
N THR A 102 3.96 -10.10 -1.99
CA THR A 102 3.35 -11.00 -1.00
C THR A 102 3.31 -10.41 0.40
N ASP A 103 3.83 -9.20 0.60
CA ASP A 103 3.82 -8.49 1.87
C ASP A 103 2.55 -7.64 2.02
N GLU A 104 1.55 -8.20 2.71
CA GLU A 104 0.26 -7.53 2.94
C GLU A 104 0.40 -6.18 3.65
N LEU A 105 1.35 -6.06 4.58
CA LEU A 105 1.56 -4.81 5.32
C LEU A 105 2.11 -3.72 4.40
N ARG A 106 3.07 -4.07 3.55
CA ARG A 106 3.64 -3.14 2.57
C ARG A 106 2.59 -2.69 1.56
N ILE A 107 1.79 -3.62 1.02
CA ILE A 107 0.71 -3.31 0.09
C ILE A 107 -0.31 -2.38 0.73
N ASN A 108 -0.73 -2.64 1.97
CA ASN A 108 -1.68 -1.80 2.68
C ASN A 108 -1.12 -0.39 2.94
N THR A 109 0.15 -0.28 3.30
CA THR A 109 0.84 1.01 3.48
C THR A 109 0.88 1.80 2.15
N GLN A 110 1.15 1.13 1.03
CA GLN A 110 1.12 1.77 -0.29
C GLN A 110 -0.27 2.30 -0.65
N LEU A 111 -1.33 1.54 -0.37
CA LEU A 111 -2.72 2.01 -0.57
C LEU A 111 -3.02 3.28 0.22
N LEU A 112 -2.63 3.34 1.49
CA LEU A 112 -2.83 4.51 2.34
C LEU A 112 -2.09 5.72 1.81
N ASN A 113 -0.86 5.55 1.32
CA ASN A 113 -0.06 6.63 0.76
C ASN A 113 -0.60 7.14 -0.59
N ILE A 114 -1.29 6.32 -1.36
CA ILE A 114 -1.91 6.72 -2.64
C ILE A 114 -3.24 7.43 -2.42
N LYS A 115 -4.01 7.01 -1.44
CA LYS A 115 -5.42 7.40 -1.24
C LYS A 115 -5.68 8.90 -1.24
N ASN A 116 -4.78 9.69 -0.66
CA ASN A 116 -4.94 11.13 -0.53
C ASN A 116 -3.91 11.92 -1.37
N GLY A 117 -3.23 11.27 -2.31
CA GLY A 117 -2.14 11.88 -3.07
C GLY A 117 -2.54 13.13 -3.86
N GLU A 118 -3.77 13.16 -4.37
CA GLU A 118 -4.34 14.31 -5.08
C GLU A 118 -4.52 15.53 -4.17
N GLU A 119 -5.17 15.34 -3.02
CA GLU A 119 -5.40 16.42 -2.05
C GLU A 119 -4.08 16.95 -1.50
N GLU A 120 -3.12 16.08 -1.27
CA GLU A 120 -1.77 16.44 -0.82
C GLU A 120 -1.01 17.26 -1.86
N PHE A 121 -1.12 16.91 -3.15
CA PHE A 121 -0.47 17.67 -4.21
C PHE A 121 -1.04 19.08 -4.33
N ILE A 122 -2.37 19.24 -4.19
CA ILE A 122 -3.02 20.56 -4.17
C ILE A 122 -2.61 21.35 -2.93
N ALA A 123 -2.59 20.70 -1.75
CA ALA A 123 -2.15 21.35 -0.52
C ALA A 123 -0.72 21.85 -0.63
N LEU A 124 0.16 21.07 -1.26
CA LEU A 124 1.54 21.46 -1.57
C LEU A 124 1.60 22.70 -2.47
N LEU A 125 0.82 22.72 -3.55
CA LEU A 125 0.81 23.87 -4.46
C LEU A 125 0.35 25.16 -3.75
N LYS A 126 -0.64 25.06 -2.87
CA LYS A 126 -1.12 26.18 -2.05
C LYS A 126 -0.08 26.63 -1.02
N GLU A 127 0.68 25.71 -0.44
CA GLU A 127 1.78 26.04 0.46
C GLU A 127 2.87 26.81 -0.29
N LEU A 128 3.28 26.30 -1.47
CA LEU A 128 4.28 26.96 -2.32
C LEU A 128 3.83 28.33 -2.81
N GLU A 129 2.56 28.51 -3.14
CA GLU A 129 1.99 29.81 -3.47
C GLU A 129 2.22 30.84 -2.34
N ASN A 130 2.08 30.42 -1.09
CA ASN A 130 2.29 31.28 0.08
C ASN A 130 3.78 31.50 0.42
N GLU A 131 4.67 30.61 -0.01
CA GLU A 131 6.12 30.74 0.22
C GLU A 131 6.80 31.65 -0.80
N PHE A 132 6.18 31.88 -1.96
CA PHE A 132 6.74 32.71 -3.02
C PHE A 132 6.03 34.06 -3.15
N ASP A 133 6.78 35.00 -3.63
CA ASP A 133 6.31 36.32 -4.06
C ASP A 133 6.57 36.52 -5.57
N GLY A 134 6.06 37.59 -6.13
CA GLY A 134 6.37 38.00 -7.49
C GLY A 134 5.89 37.06 -8.58
N VAL A 135 6.74 36.81 -9.57
CA VAL A 135 6.42 36.01 -10.75
C VAL A 135 6.11 34.54 -10.38
N ALA A 136 6.90 33.95 -9.50
CA ALA A 136 6.69 32.58 -9.09
C ALA A 136 5.31 32.36 -8.47
N LYS A 137 4.87 33.24 -7.57
CA LYS A 137 3.54 33.21 -6.98
C LYS A 137 2.44 33.27 -8.02
N SER A 138 2.51 34.26 -8.89
CA SER A 138 1.53 34.50 -9.96
C SER A 138 1.39 33.31 -10.89
N GLU A 139 2.49 32.66 -11.24
CA GLU A 139 2.46 31.49 -12.12
C GLU A 139 1.96 30.23 -11.42
N ILE A 140 2.29 30.03 -10.14
CA ILE A 140 1.72 28.94 -9.33
C ILE A 140 0.20 29.11 -9.22
N GLU A 141 -0.29 30.31 -8.89
CA GLU A 141 -1.71 30.65 -8.86
C GLU A 141 -2.39 30.36 -10.22
N SER A 142 -1.75 30.79 -11.31
CA SER A 142 -2.26 30.57 -12.67
C SER A 142 -2.40 29.07 -12.99
N VAL A 143 -1.42 28.25 -12.64
CA VAL A 143 -1.49 26.79 -12.85
C VAL A 143 -2.57 26.17 -11.99
N ILE A 144 -2.67 26.55 -10.71
CA ILE A 144 -3.73 26.05 -9.82
C ILE A 144 -5.12 26.36 -10.42
N ASN A 145 -5.34 27.59 -10.87
CA ASN A 145 -6.65 28.03 -11.34
C ASN A 145 -7.01 27.50 -12.74
N SER A 146 -6.04 27.40 -13.66
CA SER A 146 -6.31 27.03 -15.06
C SER A 146 -6.33 25.52 -15.32
N GLU A 147 -5.58 24.76 -14.58
CA GLU A 147 -5.38 23.31 -14.83
C GLU A 147 -5.89 22.43 -13.70
N LEU A 148 -6.52 23.00 -12.67
CA LEU A 148 -6.95 22.28 -11.49
C LEU A 148 -7.81 21.07 -11.86
N ASP A 149 -8.87 21.27 -12.61
CA ASP A 149 -9.83 20.21 -12.97
C ASP A 149 -9.18 19.12 -13.82
N THR A 150 -8.35 19.50 -14.80
CA THR A 150 -7.66 18.54 -15.68
C THR A 150 -6.60 17.75 -14.92
N ASN A 151 -5.84 18.43 -14.06
CA ASN A 151 -4.81 17.80 -13.23
C ASN A 151 -5.41 16.87 -12.20
N LEU A 152 -6.50 17.29 -11.55
CA LEU A 152 -7.24 16.49 -10.59
C LEU A 152 -7.83 15.25 -11.25
N ALA A 153 -8.48 15.39 -12.40
CA ALA A 153 -9.07 14.27 -13.12
C ALA A 153 -8.01 13.23 -13.53
N LYS A 154 -6.85 13.67 -13.99
CA LYS A 154 -5.74 12.79 -14.34
C LYS A 154 -5.18 12.06 -13.11
N PHE A 155 -4.93 12.81 -12.03
CA PHE A 155 -4.41 12.27 -10.79
C PHE A 155 -5.39 11.25 -10.19
N LYS A 156 -6.67 11.63 -10.08
CA LYS A 156 -7.74 10.76 -9.57
C LYS A 156 -7.86 9.47 -10.39
N ARG A 157 -7.91 9.56 -11.71
CA ARG A 157 -8.03 8.39 -12.58
C ARG A 157 -6.91 7.39 -12.37
N ILE A 158 -5.65 7.83 -12.32
CA ILE A 158 -4.50 6.95 -12.17
C ILE A 158 -4.45 6.37 -10.75
N SER A 159 -4.73 7.20 -9.74
CA SER A 159 -4.77 6.77 -8.34
C SER A 159 -5.88 5.75 -8.09
N ASP A 160 -7.09 5.98 -8.60
CA ASP A 160 -8.22 5.06 -8.46
C ASP A 160 -7.92 3.71 -9.13
N GLN A 161 -7.37 3.71 -10.35
CA GLN A 161 -6.96 2.48 -11.03
C GLN A 161 -5.87 1.71 -10.28
N ALA A 162 -4.89 2.42 -9.73
CA ALA A 162 -3.84 1.80 -8.93
C ALA A 162 -4.41 1.22 -7.63
N MET A 163 -5.25 1.99 -6.92
CA MET A 163 -5.89 1.53 -5.68
C MET A 163 -6.78 0.31 -5.90
N GLU A 164 -7.57 0.28 -6.96
CA GLU A 164 -8.43 -0.86 -7.31
C GLU A 164 -7.58 -2.13 -7.51
N GLN A 165 -6.53 -2.07 -8.32
CA GLN A 165 -5.68 -3.22 -8.60
C GLN A 165 -4.87 -3.68 -7.37
N ILE A 166 -4.34 -2.74 -6.58
CA ILE A 166 -3.61 -3.05 -5.36
C ILE A 166 -4.55 -3.63 -4.29
N SER A 167 -5.77 -3.09 -4.17
CA SER A 167 -6.79 -3.62 -3.25
C SER A 167 -7.20 -5.04 -3.62
N SER A 168 -7.45 -5.31 -4.91
CA SER A 168 -7.77 -6.65 -5.40
C SER A 168 -6.65 -7.65 -5.08
N ARG A 169 -5.39 -7.24 -5.23
CA ARG A 169 -4.25 -8.08 -4.87
C ARG A 169 -4.19 -8.34 -3.37
N LEU A 170 -4.46 -7.34 -2.54
CA LEU A 170 -4.49 -7.48 -1.09
C LEU A 170 -5.60 -8.45 -0.64
N GLU A 171 -6.77 -8.37 -1.25
CA GLU A 171 -7.89 -9.30 -1.00
C GLU A 171 -7.53 -10.74 -1.40
N GLU A 172 -6.89 -10.92 -2.54
CA GLU A 172 -6.38 -12.23 -2.98
C GLU A 172 -5.39 -12.82 -1.96
N LEU A 173 -4.42 -12.04 -1.50
CA LEU A 173 -3.43 -12.50 -0.50
C LEU A 173 -4.09 -12.87 0.82
N LYS A 174 -5.05 -12.06 1.30
CA LYS A 174 -5.80 -12.36 2.52
C LYS A 174 -6.62 -13.64 2.38
N SER A 175 -7.31 -13.82 1.28
CA SER A 175 -8.09 -15.03 0.98
C SER A 175 -7.20 -16.27 0.93
N ASN A 176 -6.07 -16.21 0.23
CA ASN A 176 -5.12 -17.31 0.14
C ASN A 176 -4.48 -17.63 1.51
N GLY A 177 -4.19 -16.62 2.31
CA GLY A 177 -3.68 -16.78 3.67
C GLY A 177 -4.66 -17.50 4.58
N VAL A 178 -5.94 -17.12 4.53
CA VAL A 178 -7.02 -17.80 5.28
C VAL A 178 -7.18 -19.26 4.82
N ALA A 179 -7.25 -19.50 3.52
CA ALA A 179 -7.38 -20.85 2.96
C ALA A 179 -6.21 -21.76 3.39
N LYS A 180 -4.98 -21.23 3.37
CA LYS A 180 -3.80 -21.98 3.85
C LYS A 180 -3.87 -22.31 5.33
N LEU A 181 -4.25 -21.35 6.19
CA LEU A 181 -4.39 -21.58 7.63
C LEU A 181 -5.49 -22.58 7.96
N MET A 182 -6.60 -22.51 7.23
CA MET A 182 -7.70 -23.49 7.38
C MET A 182 -7.26 -24.88 6.96
N SER A 183 -6.52 -25.03 5.86
CA SER A 183 -5.94 -26.31 5.42
C SER A 183 -4.96 -26.86 6.46
N GLU A 184 -4.07 -26.04 7.02
CA GLU A 184 -3.15 -26.45 8.07
C GLU A 184 -3.88 -26.87 9.35
N ALA A 185 -4.93 -26.15 9.75
CA ALA A 185 -5.76 -26.49 10.89
C ALA A 185 -6.48 -27.84 10.69
N ASN A 186 -7.07 -28.07 9.50
CA ASN A 186 -7.71 -29.32 9.14
C ASN A 186 -6.72 -30.49 9.14
N ASN A 187 -5.53 -30.32 8.58
CA ASN A 187 -4.50 -31.37 8.57
C ASN A 187 -4.05 -31.74 9.98
N LYS A 188 -3.86 -30.78 10.87
CA LYS A 188 -3.54 -31.01 12.28
C LYS A 188 -4.68 -31.75 13.00
N PHE A 189 -5.92 -31.37 12.71
CA PHE A 189 -7.11 -31.99 13.27
C PHE A 189 -7.24 -33.44 12.85
N GLU A 190 -7.08 -33.78 11.56
CA GLU A 190 -7.14 -35.17 11.08
C GLU A 190 -6.00 -36.04 11.65
N ALA A 191 -4.79 -35.47 11.80
CA ALA A 191 -3.67 -36.16 12.44
C ALA A 191 -3.99 -36.50 13.92
N LEU A 192 -4.59 -35.58 14.67
CA LEU A 192 -5.04 -35.79 16.04
C LEU A 192 -6.14 -36.84 16.12
N LYS A 193 -7.10 -36.83 15.18
CA LYS A 193 -8.17 -37.82 15.09
C LYS A 193 -7.61 -39.22 14.86
N GLN A 194 -6.62 -39.36 13.97
CA GLN A 194 -5.93 -40.62 13.73
C GLN A 194 -5.19 -41.11 14.98
N GLU A 195 -4.45 -40.24 15.66
CA GLU A 195 -3.75 -40.59 16.91
C GLU A 195 -4.69 -41.03 18.01
N LEU A 196 -5.84 -40.34 18.15
CA LEU A 196 -6.90 -40.74 19.10
C LEU A 196 -7.50 -42.09 18.77
N ASN A 197 -7.82 -42.35 17.50
CA ASN A 197 -8.37 -43.64 17.07
C ASN A 197 -7.39 -44.80 17.32
N ASP A 198 -6.09 -44.57 17.04
CA ASP A 198 -5.06 -45.61 17.28
C ASP A 198 -4.85 -45.88 18.77
N LYS A 199 -4.89 -44.82 19.60
CA LYS A 199 -4.82 -44.98 21.05
C LYS A 199 -6.08 -45.64 21.61
N SER A 200 -7.27 -45.29 21.14
CA SER A 200 -8.54 -45.91 21.53
C SER A 200 -8.57 -47.39 21.18
N LYS A 201 -8.11 -47.80 19.99
CA LYS A 201 -7.99 -49.20 19.58
C LYS A 201 -7.02 -50.01 20.47
N LYS A 202 -5.88 -49.42 20.82
CA LYS A 202 -4.88 -50.04 21.70
C LYS A 202 -5.39 -50.24 23.14
N LEU A 203 -6.34 -49.43 23.56
CA LEU A 203 -6.84 -49.36 24.92
C LEU A 203 -8.15 -50.15 25.15
N LYS A 204 -8.75 -50.72 24.07
CA LYS A 204 -10.07 -51.38 24.12
C LYS A 204 -11.18 -50.55 24.78
N LEU A 205 -11.10 -49.25 24.68
CA LEU A 205 -12.10 -48.32 25.18
C LEU A 205 -13.19 -48.13 24.12
N ASN A 206 -14.45 -48.41 24.44
CA ASN A 206 -15.61 -47.97 23.66
C ASN A 206 -15.83 -46.49 23.93
N PHE A 207 -15.03 -45.65 23.27
CA PHE A 207 -15.08 -44.21 23.44
C PHE A 207 -15.53 -43.57 22.14
N ASP A 208 -16.67 -42.90 22.18
CA ASP A 208 -17.18 -42.15 21.03
C ASP A 208 -16.48 -40.78 20.93
N ALA A 209 -15.20 -40.81 20.53
CA ALA A 209 -14.42 -39.61 20.26
C ALA A 209 -14.93 -38.87 19.01
N ASN A 210 -15.74 -39.54 18.17
CA ASN A 210 -16.24 -38.97 16.94
C ASN A 210 -17.21 -37.81 17.19
N ASP A 211 -18.14 -37.89 18.15
CA ASP A 211 -19.15 -36.87 18.38
C ASP A 211 -18.56 -35.53 18.85
N LYS A 212 -17.54 -35.57 19.73
CA LYS A 212 -16.88 -34.35 20.20
C LYS A 212 -15.94 -33.72 19.17
N LEU A 213 -15.28 -34.55 18.34
CA LEU A 213 -14.43 -34.11 17.26
C LEU A 213 -15.26 -33.58 16.07
N GLU A 214 -16.47 -34.14 15.86
CA GLU A 214 -17.40 -33.66 14.84
C GLU A 214 -17.93 -32.25 15.19
N GLY A 215 -18.16 -31.96 16.47
CA GLY A 215 -18.50 -30.60 16.94
C GLY A 215 -17.42 -29.57 16.60
N LEU A 216 -16.14 -29.90 16.83
CA LEU A 216 -15.01 -29.04 16.47
C LEU A 216 -14.89 -28.84 14.95
N LYS A 217 -15.21 -29.88 14.16
CA LYS A 217 -15.22 -29.77 12.70
C LYS A 217 -16.35 -28.89 12.17
N GLN A 218 -17.52 -28.93 12.82
CA GLN A 218 -18.64 -28.05 12.52
C GLN A 218 -18.28 -26.58 12.83
N ASP A 219 -17.62 -26.31 13.96
CA ASP A 219 -17.16 -24.98 14.34
C ASP A 219 -16.15 -24.43 13.33
N ILE A 220 -15.25 -25.27 12.82
CA ILE A 220 -14.28 -24.89 11.75
C ILE A 220 -15.01 -24.56 10.46
N ALA A 221 -16.00 -25.40 10.05
CA ALA A 221 -16.78 -25.16 8.83
C ALA A 221 -17.66 -23.90 8.95
N GLU A 222 -18.23 -23.63 10.13
CA GLU A 222 -18.99 -22.40 10.39
C GLU A 222 -18.11 -21.16 10.34
N PHE A 223 -16.90 -21.23 10.87
CA PHE A 223 -15.92 -20.14 10.76
C PHE A 223 -15.51 -19.89 9.32
N GLU A 224 -15.26 -20.95 8.54
CA GLU A 224 -14.94 -20.85 7.11
C GLU A 224 -16.06 -20.16 6.33
N LYS A 225 -17.31 -20.55 6.59
CA LYS A 225 -18.49 -19.92 6.01
C LYS A 225 -18.60 -18.45 6.41
N LYS A 226 -18.44 -18.11 7.69
CA LYS A 226 -18.47 -16.72 8.17
C LYS A 226 -17.32 -15.89 7.61
N ALA A 227 -16.14 -16.48 7.42
CA ALA A 227 -15.01 -15.79 6.80
C ALA A 227 -15.27 -15.51 5.32
N ASN A 228 -15.88 -16.45 4.60
CA ASN A 228 -16.26 -16.28 3.20
C ASN A 228 -17.43 -15.30 3.02
N ASP A 229 -18.44 -15.34 3.88
CA ASP A 229 -19.59 -14.44 3.83
C ASP A 229 -19.23 -12.97 4.21
N LYS A 230 -18.18 -12.78 5.00
CA LYS A 230 -17.69 -11.47 5.44
C LYS A 230 -16.55 -10.90 4.62
N LEU A 231 -16.18 -11.50 3.51
CA LEU A 231 -15.13 -10.99 2.61
C LEU A 231 -15.40 -9.54 2.15
N GLU A 232 -16.65 -9.10 2.11
CA GLU A 232 -17.00 -7.71 1.81
C GLU A 232 -16.79 -6.74 3.00
N ASP A 233 -16.95 -7.22 4.25
CA ASP A 233 -16.77 -6.43 5.47
C ASP A 233 -15.32 -6.41 6.01
N ILE A 234 -14.46 -7.21 5.42
CA ILE A 234 -13.10 -7.52 5.86
C ILE A 234 -12.10 -6.36 5.68
N LYS A 235 -12.50 -5.23 5.16
CA LYS A 235 -11.63 -4.04 5.04
C LYS A 235 -11.00 -3.55 6.35
N GLN A 236 -11.40 -4.10 7.50
CA GLN A 236 -10.93 -3.69 8.83
C GLN A 236 -10.50 -4.79 9.80
N MET A 237 -10.58 -6.09 9.47
CA MET A 237 -10.18 -7.18 10.36
C MET A 237 -8.89 -7.86 9.91
N ASP A 238 -8.00 -8.13 10.87
CA ASP A 238 -6.82 -8.99 10.69
C ASP A 238 -7.24 -10.47 10.69
N ILE A 239 -7.76 -10.93 9.54
CA ILE A 239 -8.30 -12.28 9.36
C ILE A 239 -7.26 -13.35 9.57
N LYS A 240 -6.00 -13.08 9.18
CA LYS A 240 -4.90 -14.03 9.35
C LYS A 240 -4.66 -14.32 10.83
N SER A 241 -4.71 -13.27 11.67
CA SER A 241 -4.59 -13.41 13.12
C SER A 241 -5.78 -14.13 13.72
N GLU A 242 -7.01 -13.85 13.28
CA GLU A 242 -8.22 -14.50 13.78
C GLU A 242 -8.31 -15.98 13.36
N ALA A 243 -7.99 -16.31 12.10
CA ALA A 243 -7.95 -17.70 11.63
C ALA A 243 -6.86 -18.51 12.35
N LYS A 244 -5.71 -17.91 12.61
CA LYS A 244 -4.63 -18.52 13.40
C LYS A 244 -5.08 -18.79 14.84
N LYS A 245 -5.67 -17.80 15.51
CA LYS A 245 -6.19 -17.94 16.89
C LYS A 245 -7.27 -19.02 17.00
N PHE A 246 -8.10 -19.15 15.97
CA PHE A 246 -9.13 -20.19 15.93
C PHE A 246 -8.51 -21.57 15.75
N GLY A 247 -7.59 -21.73 14.80
CA GLY A 247 -6.85 -22.98 14.58
C GLY A 247 -6.06 -23.41 15.83
N ASP A 248 -5.41 -22.47 16.51
CA ASP A 248 -4.67 -22.72 17.75
C ASP A 248 -5.61 -23.14 18.89
N ARG A 249 -6.79 -22.52 19.02
CA ARG A 249 -7.81 -22.90 20.02
C ARG A 249 -8.36 -24.29 19.77
N ALA A 250 -8.71 -24.62 18.52
CA ALA A 250 -9.19 -25.94 18.15
C ALA A 250 -8.14 -27.04 18.41
N TYR A 251 -6.88 -26.76 18.06
CA TYR A 251 -5.76 -27.63 18.34
C TYR A 251 -5.55 -27.83 19.84
N GLN A 252 -5.58 -26.75 20.63
CA GLN A 252 -5.41 -26.84 22.09
C GLN A 252 -6.54 -27.59 22.75
N ALA A 253 -7.80 -27.36 22.36
CA ALA A 253 -8.94 -28.10 22.87
C ALA A 253 -8.84 -29.62 22.60
N ALA A 254 -8.40 -30.00 21.40
CA ALA A 254 -8.16 -31.39 21.07
C ALA A 254 -7.01 -32.03 21.91
N LYS A 255 -5.95 -31.25 22.14
CA LYS A 255 -4.81 -31.65 22.97
C LYS A 255 -5.19 -31.84 24.45
N ASP A 256 -5.98 -30.91 24.99
CA ASP A 256 -6.45 -30.95 26.36
C ASP A 256 -7.37 -32.16 26.59
N PHE A 257 -8.21 -32.47 25.59
CA PHE A 257 -9.05 -33.66 25.62
C PHE A 257 -8.22 -34.96 25.66
N ILE A 258 -7.13 -35.06 24.87
CA ILE A 258 -6.19 -36.19 24.93
C ILE A 258 -5.54 -36.31 26.31
N ASN A 259 -5.23 -35.20 26.95
CA ASN A 259 -4.60 -35.19 28.27
C ASN A 259 -5.57 -35.62 29.38
N VAL A 260 -6.87 -35.30 29.28
CA VAL A 260 -7.91 -35.81 30.21
C VAL A 260 -7.98 -37.32 30.12
N ILE A 261 -8.06 -37.89 28.91
CA ILE A 261 -8.06 -39.36 28.71
C ILE A 261 -6.82 -40.03 29.29
N LYS A 262 -5.67 -39.38 29.27
CA LYS A 262 -4.42 -39.88 29.85
C LYS A 262 -4.41 -39.84 31.37
N LYS A 263 -5.12 -38.90 32.00
CA LYS A 263 -5.21 -38.75 33.46
C LYS A 263 -6.13 -39.79 34.07
N ASP A 264 -7.30 -40.01 33.49
CA ASP A 264 -8.27 -41.01 33.97
C ASP A 264 -7.71 -42.45 34.00
N LYS A 265 -6.63 -42.67 33.23
CA LYS A 265 -5.94 -43.97 33.19
C LYS A 265 -4.83 -44.17 34.22
N LYS A 266 -4.40 -43.14 34.89
CA LYS A 266 -3.37 -43.25 35.95
C LYS A 266 -3.99 -43.49 37.31
N GLU A 267 -5.32 -43.43 37.42
CA GLU A 267 -6.08 -43.62 38.65
C GLU A 267 -6.81 -45.00 38.73
N GLU A 268 -6.71 -45.82 37.64
CA GLU A 268 -7.04 -47.27 37.68
C GLU A 268 -5.76 -48.12 37.79
#